data_ad4e393e1f16dd5d3b84f8368717f747
#
_entry.id   ad4e393e1f16dd5d3b84f8368717f747
#
_cell.length_a   1.000
_cell.length_b   1.000
_cell.length_c   1.000
_cell.angle_alpha   90.00
_cell.angle_beta   90.00
_cell.angle_gamma   90.00
#
_symmetry.space_group_name_H-M   'P 1'
#
loop_
_entity.id
_entity.type
_entity.pdbx_description
1 polymer ?
#
loop_
_entity_poly.entity_id
_entity_poly.type
_entity_poly.pdbx_seq_one_letter_code
_entity_poly.pdbx_strand_id
1 'polypeptide(L)'
;RDGGKSLITVVDDGIGMTPEELCLAVERHATSKLPQDDINNIQTLGFRGEALPSIGSVGRLSISSRTANADAAWRLDIEGGAISELSPAPLSKGTRIELRDLFYATPARLKFLRGDRTESSQVADAISRLAMARPDVSFTLVDGQRTKIKLDAAQDDFLDIRLRRLSGVMGMKFAENALPI
;
A
#
# COMPACT_ATOMS: atom_id res chain seq x y z
N ARG A 1 -8.02 -4.49 10.17
CA ARG A 1 -8.81 -5.08 11.27
C ARG A 1 -9.04 -6.55 10.97
N ASP A 2 -9.13 -7.39 12.01
CA ASP A 2 -9.42 -8.83 11.90
C ASP A 2 -8.46 -9.55 10.93
N GLY A 3 -7.15 -9.27 11.06
CA GLY A 3 -6.14 -9.83 10.16
C GLY A 3 -6.25 -9.36 8.70
N GLY A 4 -6.96 -8.26 8.45
CA GLY A 4 -7.23 -7.73 7.11
C GLY A 4 -8.55 -8.20 6.48
N LYS A 5 -9.33 -9.04 7.17
CA LYS A 5 -10.59 -9.59 6.64
C LYS A 5 -11.68 -8.53 6.54
N SER A 6 -11.87 -7.71 7.59
CA SER A 6 -12.92 -6.70 7.62
C SER A 6 -12.48 -5.36 7.06
N LEU A 7 -11.22 -4.97 7.24
CA LEU A 7 -10.69 -3.70 6.76
C LEU A 7 -9.17 -3.72 6.62
N ILE A 8 -8.70 -3.31 5.44
CA ILE A 8 -7.33 -2.87 5.19
C ILE A 8 -7.40 -1.43 4.70
N THR A 9 -6.63 -0.54 5.32
CA THR A 9 -6.50 0.86 4.87
C THR A 9 -5.02 1.14 4.61
N VAL A 10 -4.72 1.70 3.44
CA VAL A 10 -3.40 2.21 3.08
C VAL A 10 -3.54 3.69 2.76
N VAL A 11 -2.72 4.52 3.38
CA VAL A 11 -2.70 5.96 3.14
C VAL A 11 -1.28 6.37 2.83
N ASP A 12 -1.08 7.10 1.74
CA ASP A 12 0.19 7.71 1.38
C ASP A 12 0.05 9.23 1.20
N ASP A 13 1.15 9.93 1.33
CA ASP A 13 1.29 11.36 1.08
C ASP A 13 1.98 11.68 -0.27
N GLY A 14 1.90 10.75 -1.20
CA GLY A 14 2.48 10.80 -2.53
C GLY A 14 1.91 11.89 -3.43
N ILE A 15 2.15 11.73 -4.73
CA ILE A 15 1.72 12.73 -5.74
C ILE A 15 0.20 12.79 -5.90
N GLY A 16 -0.52 11.75 -5.51
CA GLY A 16 -1.94 11.58 -5.78
C GLY A 16 -2.25 11.28 -7.24
N MET A 17 -3.53 11.24 -7.56
CA MET A 17 -4.08 11.00 -8.92
C MET A 17 -5.12 12.05 -9.26
N THR A 18 -5.18 12.47 -10.53
CA THR A 18 -6.31 13.24 -11.07
C THR A 18 -7.56 12.36 -11.19
N PRO A 19 -8.76 12.93 -11.40
CA PRO A 19 -9.97 12.14 -11.66
C PRO A 19 -9.82 11.14 -12.80
N GLU A 20 -9.17 11.54 -13.89
CA GLU A 20 -8.91 10.71 -15.06
C GLU A 20 -7.94 9.57 -14.74
N GLU A 21 -6.85 9.88 -14.04
CA GLU A 21 -5.87 8.87 -13.59
C GLU A 21 -6.49 7.88 -12.59
N LEU A 22 -7.41 8.36 -11.74
CA LEU A 22 -8.11 7.51 -10.79
C LEU A 22 -9.01 6.49 -11.49
N CYS A 23 -9.70 6.88 -12.56
CA CYS A 23 -10.46 5.97 -13.40
C CYS A 23 -9.55 4.95 -14.10
N LEU A 24 -8.42 5.41 -14.67
CA LEU A 24 -7.45 4.52 -15.32
C LEU A 24 -6.79 3.54 -14.34
N ALA A 25 -6.55 3.94 -13.10
CA ALA A 25 -5.88 3.10 -12.10
C ALA A 25 -6.62 1.80 -11.77
N VAL A 26 -7.91 1.73 -12.06
CA VAL A 26 -8.76 0.55 -11.84
C VAL A 26 -9.05 -0.25 -13.11
N GLU A 27 -8.56 0.21 -14.25
CA GLU A 27 -8.60 -0.54 -15.50
C GLU A 27 -7.48 -1.60 -15.54
N ARG A 28 -7.77 -2.74 -16.15
CA ARG A 28 -6.76 -3.79 -16.33
C ARG A 28 -5.70 -3.34 -17.32
N HIS A 29 -4.44 -3.66 -17.01
CA HIS A 29 -3.26 -3.35 -17.81
C HIS A 29 -2.93 -1.84 -17.90
N ALA A 30 -3.69 -0.96 -17.27
CA ALA A 30 -3.35 0.44 -17.17
C ALA A 30 -2.27 0.66 -16.11
N THR A 31 -1.12 1.19 -16.51
CA THR A 31 -0.02 1.51 -15.59
C THR A 31 0.74 2.75 -16.06
N SER A 32 1.01 3.68 -15.13
CA SER A 32 1.91 4.81 -15.33
C SER A 32 3.38 4.48 -15.04
N LYS A 33 3.68 3.22 -14.68
CA LYS A 33 4.97 2.78 -14.13
C LYS A 33 5.87 2.05 -15.11
N LEU A 34 5.45 1.93 -16.36
CA LEU A 34 6.26 1.40 -17.47
C LEU A 34 6.50 2.52 -18.49
N PRO A 35 7.59 3.29 -18.37
CA PRO A 35 7.96 4.22 -19.43
C PRO A 35 8.32 3.42 -20.68
N GLN A 36 7.64 3.69 -21.80
CA GLN A 36 7.96 3.14 -23.14
C GLN A 36 7.91 1.60 -23.25
N ASP A 37 7.12 0.89 -22.43
CA ASP A 37 7.01 -0.58 -22.41
C ASP A 37 8.35 -1.33 -22.19
N ASP A 38 9.37 -0.65 -21.65
CA ASP A 38 10.66 -1.27 -21.36
C ASP A 38 10.62 -2.05 -20.04
N ILE A 39 10.36 -3.35 -20.15
CA ILE A 39 10.34 -4.29 -19.02
C ILE A 39 11.72 -4.42 -18.33
N ASN A 40 12.80 -4.07 -19.01
CA ASN A 40 14.15 -4.19 -18.45
C ASN A 40 14.53 -3.01 -17.54
N ASN A 41 13.75 -1.91 -17.56
CA ASN A 41 14.01 -0.71 -16.77
C ASN A 41 12.89 -0.45 -15.75
N ILE A 42 12.55 -1.45 -14.93
CA ILE A 42 11.56 -1.32 -13.86
C ILE A 42 12.20 -0.69 -12.64
N GLN A 43 11.86 0.56 -12.35
CA GLN A 43 12.33 1.31 -11.18
C GLN A 43 11.30 1.38 -10.04
N THR A 44 10.14 0.74 -10.19
CA THR A 44 9.01 0.80 -9.26
C THR A 44 8.68 -0.59 -8.71
N LEU A 45 8.10 -0.66 -7.51
CA LEU A 45 7.69 -1.92 -6.88
C LEU A 45 6.50 -2.61 -7.57
N GLY A 46 5.77 -1.90 -8.44
CA GLY A 46 4.65 -2.44 -9.21
C GLY A 46 4.68 -1.92 -10.64
N PHE A 47 4.31 -2.75 -11.63
CA PHE A 47 4.39 -2.39 -13.05
C PHE A 47 3.31 -3.02 -13.93
N ARG A 48 2.48 -3.95 -13.42
CA ARG A 48 1.54 -4.72 -14.25
C ARG A 48 0.15 -4.11 -14.40
N GLY A 49 -0.20 -3.07 -13.61
CA GLY A 49 -1.52 -2.44 -13.67
C GLY A 49 -2.70 -3.36 -13.32
N GLU A 50 -2.50 -4.43 -12.56
CA GLU A 50 -3.53 -5.43 -12.28
C GLU A 50 -3.93 -5.53 -10.80
N ALA A 51 -3.18 -4.91 -9.89
CA ALA A 51 -3.39 -5.08 -8.45
C ALA A 51 -4.76 -4.54 -8.00
N LEU A 52 -5.06 -3.30 -8.34
CA LEU A 52 -6.32 -2.65 -7.93
C LEU A 52 -7.56 -3.33 -8.54
N PRO A 53 -7.61 -3.63 -9.86
CA PRO A 53 -8.72 -4.40 -10.43
C PRO A 53 -8.92 -5.76 -9.77
N SER A 54 -7.84 -6.48 -9.49
CA SER A 54 -7.90 -7.80 -8.84
C SER A 54 -8.42 -7.72 -7.40
N ILE A 55 -7.98 -6.71 -6.65
CA ILE A 55 -8.45 -6.45 -5.28
C ILE A 55 -9.93 -6.06 -5.29
N GLY A 56 -10.34 -5.16 -6.19
CA GLY A 56 -11.73 -4.71 -6.33
C GLY A 56 -12.70 -5.82 -6.74
N SER A 57 -12.21 -6.88 -7.40
CA SER A 57 -13.02 -8.03 -7.77
C SER A 57 -13.38 -8.95 -6.60
N VAL A 58 -12.63 -8.92 -5.50
CA VAL A 58 -12.79 -9.84 -4.37
C VAL A 58 -13.25 -9.19 -3.07
N GLY A 59 -13.27 -7.86 -3.00
CA GLY A 59 -13.69 -7.09 -1.83
C GLY A 59 -14.38 -5.80 -2.24
N ARG A 60 -14.77 -5.00 -1.25
CA ARG A 60 -15.28 -3.64 -1.47
C ARG A 60 -14.11 -2.67 -1.40
N LEU A 61 -13.67 -2.22 -2.56
CA LEU A 61 -12.51 -1.34 -2.70
C LEU A 61 -12.97 0.11 -2.85
N SER A 62 -12.36 1.01 -2.09
CA SER A 62 -12.56 2.45 -2.18
C SER A 62 -11.22 3.12 -2.35
N ILE A 63 -11.08 3.97 -3.34
CA ILE A 63 -9.87 4.73 -3.61
C ILE A 63 -10.21 6.21 -3.59
N SER A 64 -9.58 6.97 -2.69
CA SER A 64 -9.67 8.43 -2.67
C SER A 64 -8.31 9.01 -2.99
N SER A 65 -8.24 10.00 -3.88
CA SER A 65 -6.96 10.61 -4.25
C SER A 65 -7.09 12.10 -4.51
N ARG A 66 -5.98 12.82 -4.27
CA ARG A 66 -5.85 14.25 -4.53
C ARG A 66 -4.41 14.57 -4.88
N THR A 67 -4.19 15.25 -6.00
CA THR A 67 -2.90 15.85 -6.34
C THR A 67 -2.66 17.13 -5.54
N ALA A 68 -1.41 17.54 -5.42
CA ALA A 68 -1.04 18.73 -4.61
C ALA A 68 -1.75 20.02 -5.09
N ASN A 69 -2.01 20.14 -6.39
CA ASN A 69 -2.56 21.35 -7.01
C ASN A 69 -4.07 21.27 -7.28
N ALA A 70 -4.73 20.17 -6.90
CA ALA A 70 -6.17 20.02 -7.12
C ALA A 70 -6.97 20.73 -6.01
N ASP A 71 -8.10 21.32 -6.36
CA ASP A 71 -9.01 21.97 -5.41
C ASP A 71 -9.78 20.97 -4.54
N ALA A 72 -10.04 19.77 -5.07
CA ALA A 72 -10.78 18.71 -4.39
C ALA A 72 -10.13 17.34 -4.53
N ALA A 73 -10.37 16.48 -3.57
CA ALA A 73 -10.11 15.05 -3.69
C ALA A 73 -11.31 14.35 -4.32
N TRP A 74 -11.03 13.28 -5.05
CA TRP A 74 -12.03 12.45 -5.70
C TRP A 74 -11.94 11.01 -5.19
N ARG A 75 -13.08 10.36 -5.17
CA ARG A 75 -13.25 8.98 -4.73
C ARG A 75 -13.94 8.15 -5.80
N LEU A 76 -13.49 6.91 -5.93
CA LEU A 76 -14.05 5.87 -6.77
C LEU A 76 -14.21 4.60 -5.94
N ASP A 77 -15.37 3.97 -6.04
CA ASP A 77 -15.70 2.74 -5.33
C ASP A 77 -15.85 1.59 -6.34
N ILE A 78 -15.39 0.40 -5.93
CA ILE A 78 -15.54 -0.84 -6.69
C ILE A 78 -16.15 -1.90 -5.79
N GLU A 79 -17.29 -2.43 -6.21
CA GLU A 79 -17.99 -3.49 -5.49
C GLU A 79 -18.38 -4.62 -6.45
N GLY A 80 -17.85 -5.84 -6.21
CA GLY A 80 -18.13 -6.99 -7.08
C GLY A 80 -17.69 -6.80 -8.53
N GLY A 81 -16.69 -5.94 -8.77
CA GLY A 81 -16.22 -5.58 -10.10
C GLY A 81 -17.01 -4.44 -10.76
N ALA A 82 -18.11 -3.97 -10.19
CA ALA A 82 -18.83 -2.77 -10.65
C ALA A 82 -18.13 -1.52 -10.12
N ILE A 83 -17.83 -0.56 -11.02
CA ILE A 83 -17.15 0.70 -10.71
C ILE A 83 -18.22 1.78 -10.59
N SER A 84 -18.16 2.59 -9.51
CA SER A 84 -19.06 3.73 -9.30
C SER A 84 -18.67 4.93 -10.15
N GLU A 85 -19.53 5.93 -10.20
CA GLU A 85 -19.15 7.27 -10.65
C GLU A 85 -18.22 7.92 -9.62
N LEU A 86 -17.40 8.87 -10.08
CA LEU A 86 -16.54 9.67 -9.21
C LEU A 86 -17.39 10.55 -8.28
N SER A 87 -16.97 10.62 -7.03
CA SER A 87 -17.58 11.48 -6.01
C SER A 87 -16.53 12.29 -5.26
N PRO A 88 -16.85 13.48 -4.73
CA PRO A 88 -15.93 14.24 -3.87
C PRO A 88 -15.57 13.47 -2.60
N ALA A 89 -14.35 13.64 -2.11
CA ALA A 89 -13.86 12.98 -0.90
C ALA A 89 -13.05 13.94 0.02
N PRO A 90 -13.04 13.70 1.33
CA PRO A 90 -12.21 14.46 2.26
C PRO A 90 -10.78 13.84 2.28
N LEU A 91 -9.85 14.44 1.53
CA LEU A 91 -8.43 14.08 1.57
C LEU A 91 -7.59 15.32 1.29
N SER A 92 -6.52 15.53 2.06
CA SER A 92 -5.66 16.71 1.91
C SER A 92 -4.71 16.58 0.71
N LYS A 93 -4.03 15.45 0.58
CA LYS A 93 -3.06 15.12 -0.49
C LYS A 93 -2.75 13.64 -0.47
N GLY A 94 -2.29 13.09 -1.59
CA GLY A 94 -1.87 11.70 -1.71
C GLY A 94 -3.03 10.76 -2.05
N THR A 95 -2.91 9.50 -1.62
CA THR A 95 -3.92 8.49 -1.91
C THR A 95 -4.32 7.72 -0.66
N ARG A 96 -5.61 7.41 -0.55
CA ARG A 96 -6.18 6.54 0.47
C ARG A 96 -6.92 5.40 -0.21
N ILE A 97 -6.50 4.18 0.08
CA ILE A 97 -7.12 2.95 -0.39
C ILE A 97 -7.73 2.24 0.81
N GLU A 98 -9.00 1.87 0.72
CA GLU A 98 -9.69 1.06 1.71
C GLU A 98 -10.25 -0.19 1.04
N LEU A 99 -9.90 -1.35 1.55
CA LEU A 99 -10.51 -2.62 1.19
C LEU A 99 -11.32 -3.12 2.38
N ARG A 100 -12.62 -3.30 2.16
CA ARG A 100 -13.55 -3.84 3.16
C ARG A 100 -14.06 -5.21 2.74
N ASP A 101 -14.40 -6.02 3.72
CA ASP A 101 -15.08 -7.30 3.55
C ASP A 101 -14.36 -8.20 2.53
N LEU A 102 -13.08 -8.46 2.76
CA LEU A 102 -12.25 -9.29 1.89
C LEU A 102 -12.93 -10.63 1.59
N PHE A 103 -13.00 -11.00 0.31
CA PHE A 103 -13.65 -12.22 -0.20
C PHE A 103 -15.17 -12.29 -0.04
N TYR A 104 -15.88 -11.16 0.23
CA TYR A 104 -17.34 -11.18 0.29
C TYR A 104 -17.96 -11.70 -1.02
N ALA A 105 -17.39 -11.35 -2.18
CA ALA A 105 -17.82 -11.84 -3.48
C ALA A 105 -17.40 -13.30 -3.77
N THR A 106 -16.48 -13.84 -2.98
CA THR A 106 -15.93 -15.19 -3.13
C THR A 106 -15.78 -15.88 -1.77
N PRO A 107 -16.87 -16.12 -1.02
CA PRO A 107 -16.83 -16.54 0.40
C PRO A 107 -16.11 -17.86 0.63
N ALA A 108 -16.02 -18.73 -0.36
CA ALA A 108 -15.24 -19.95 -0.28
C ALA A 108 -13.75 -19.70 -0.02
N ARG A 109 -13.20 -18.55 -0.47
CA ARG A 109 -11.81 -18.16 -0.23
C ARG A 109 -11.52 -17.76 1.23
N LEU A 110 -12.52 -17.34 2.00
CA LEU A 110 -12.36 -17.06 3.43
C LEU A 110 -11.86 -18.28 4.21
N LYS A 111 -12.19 -19.49 3.76
CA LYS A 111 -11.75 -20.74 4.39
C LYS A 111 -10.23 -20.99 4.30
N PHE A 112 -9.56 -20.33 3.37
CA PHE A 112 -8.11 -20.44 3.20
C PHE A 112 -7.33 -19.41 4.04
N LEU A 113 -7.99 -18.41 4.60
CA LEU A 113 -7.37 -17.47 5.53
C LEU A 113 -7.13 -18.14 6.86
N ARG A 114 -5.99 -17.84 7.43
CA ARG A 114 -5.59 -18.30 8.76
C ARG A 114 -6.30 -17.49 9.85
N GLY A 115 -5.94 -17.74 11.11
CA GLY A 115 -6.42 -16.92 12.23
C GLY A 115 -5.90 -15.47 12.12
N ASP A 116 -6.69 -14.51 12.63
CA ASP A 116 -6.41 -13.07 12.50
C ASP A 116 -5.01 -12.67 12.96
N ARG A 117 -4.51 -13.31 14.03
CA ARG A 117 -3.15 -13.07 14.54
C ARG A 117 -2.09 -13.47 13.52
N THR A 118 -2.28 -14.59 12.83
CA THR A 118 -1.33 -15.10 11.82
C THR A 118 -1.34 -14.20 10.59
N GLU A 119 -2.54 -13.84 10.08
CA GLU A 119 -2.68 -12.93 8.95
C GLU A 119 -2.07 -11.55 9.27
N SER A 120 -2.33 -11.03 10.47
CA SER A 120 -1.75 -9.76 10.92
C SER A 120 -0.22 -9.82 11.05
N SER A 121 0.36 -10.97 11.41
CA SER A 121 1.82 -11.18 11.39
C SER A 121 2.37 -11.17 9.96
N GLN A 122 1.69 -11.83 9.02
CA GLN A 122 2.09 -11.81 7.59
C GLN A 122 2.06 -10.40 6.99
N VAL A 123 1.06 -9.60 7.38
CA VAL A 123 1.00 -8.17 6.99
C VAL A 123 2.20 -7.42 7.56
N ALA A 124 2.55 -7.62 8.83
CA ALA A 124 3.71 -6.99 9.45
C ALA A 124 5.02 -7.38 8.75
N ASP A 125 5.19 -8.66 8.41
CA ASP A 125 6.35 -9.16 7.67
C ASP A 125 6.45 -8.53 6.26
N ALA A 126 5.32 -8.40 5.56
CA ALA A 126 5.28 -7.75 4.25
C ALA A 126 5.69 -6.27 4.33
N ILE A 127 5.15 -5.52 5.31
CA ILE A 127 5.51 -4.11 5.53
C ILE A 127 6.98 -3.98 5.93
N SER A 128 7.51 -4.85 6.78
CA SER A 128 8.91 -4.86 7.17
C SER A 128 9.85 -5.02 5.95
N ARG A 129 9.51 -5.95 5.04
CA ARG A 129 10.29 -6.15 3.80
C ARG A 129 10.25 -4.92 2.88
N LEU A 130 9.07 -4.31 2.70
CA LEU A 130 8.93 -3.07 1.94
C LEU A 130 9.73 -1.93 2.58
N ALA A 131 9.69 -1.82 3.90
CA ALA A 131 10.42 -0.79 4.63
C ALA A 131 11.94 -0.96 4.52
N MET A 132 12.47 -2.19 4.49
CA MET A 132 13.88 -2.44 4.24
C MET A 132 14.32 -2.02 2.83
N ALA A 133 13.43 -2.20 1.83
CA ALA A 133 13.70 -1.81 0.45
C ALA A 133 13.63 -0.29 0.21
N ARG A 134 12.90 0.46 1.06
CA ARG A 134 12.67 1.90 0.92
C ARG A 134 12.94 2.63 2.24
N PRO A 135 14.22 2.80 2.60
CA PRO A 135 14.62 3.51 3.82
C PRO A 135 14.27 5.01 3.79
N ASP A 136 14.08 5.57 2.62
CA ASP A 136 13.65 6.94 2.33
C ASP A 136 12.16 7.21 2.62
N VAL A 137 11.36 6.17 2.90
CA VAL A 137 9.92 6.27 3.16
C VAL A 137 9.62 5.91 4.62
N SER A 138 8.74 6.66 5.27
CA SER A 138 8.19 6.31 6.59
C SER A 138 7.14 5.21 6.46
N PHE A 139 7.15 4.26 7.40
CA PHE A 139 6.15 3.21 7.47
C PHE A 139 5.52 3.14 8.86
N THR A 140 4.21 3.16 8.91
CA THR A 140 3.44 2.94 10.15
C THR A 140 2.40 1.85 9.91
N LEU A 141 2.43 0.79 10.71
CA LEU A 141 1.41 -0.25 10.73
C LEU A 141 0.64 -0.19 12.05
N VAL A 142 -0.67 0.00 11.94
CA VAL A 142 -1.60 -0.01 13.07
C VAL A 142 -2.56 -1.18 12.93
N ASP A 143 -2.74 -1.96 13.98
CA ASP A 143 -3.69 -3.06 14.06
C ASP A 143 -4.63 -2.82 15.25
N GLY A 144 -5.87 -2.47 14.95
CA GLY A 144 -6.82 -1.97 15.94
C GLY A 144 -6.33 -0.66 16.56
N GLN A 145 -6.01 -0.70 17.86
CA GLN A 145 -5.46 0.45 18.60
C GLN A 145 -3.94 0.35 18.82
N ARG A 146 -3.29 -0.68 18.31
CA ARG A 146 -1.86 -0.93 18.56
C ARG A 146 -1.02 -0.57 17.34
N THR A 147 -0.01 0.27 17.52
CA THR A 147 1.04 0.47 16.53
C THR A 147 2.00 -0.72 16.59
N LYS A 148 2.07 -1.51 15.52
CA LYS A 148 2.97 -2.66 15.38
C LYS A 148 4.30 -2.28 14.78
N ILE A 149 4.31 -1.36 13.82
CA ILE A 149 5.50 -0.87 13.14
C ILE A 149 5.44 0.64 13.12
N LYS A 150 6.56 1.30 13.46
CA LYS A 150 6.76 2.72 13.25
C LYS A 150 8.23 2.92 12.86
N LEU A 151 8.46 3.26 11.61
CA LEU A 151 9.78 3.44 11.02
C LEU A 151 9.77 4.79 10.28
N ASP A 152 10.53 5.74 10.78
CA ASP A 152 10.61 7.06 10.18
C ASP A 152 11.56 7.05 8.97
N ALA A 153 11.30 7.89 7.96
CA ALA A 153 12.20 8.10 6.85
C ALA A 153 13.54 8.65 7.36
N ALA A 154 14.63 8.11 6.87
CA ALA A 154 15.96 8.61 7.21
C ALA A 154 16.44 9.57 6.13
N GLN A 155 17.17 10.64 6.53
CA GLN A 155 17.67 11.71 5.66
C GLN A 155 19.20 11.85 5.71
N ASP A 156 19.90 10.84 6.26
CA ASP A 156 21.35 10.87 6.45
C ASP A 156 22.11 10.24 5.27
N ASP A 157 23.42 10.00 5.41
CA ASP A 157 24.25 9.34 4.41
C ASP A 157 23.74 7.93 4.10
N PHE A 158 23.92 7.49 2.85
CA PHE A 158 23.29 6.31 2.28
C PHE A 158 23.55 4.99 3.05
N LEU A 159 24.77 4.82 3.59
CA LEU A 159 25.10 3.63 4.38
C LEU A 159 24.44 3.67 5.77
N ASP A 160 24.46 4.84 6.42
CA ASP A 160 23.84 5.03 7.74
C ASP A 160 22.31 4.91 7.68
N ILE A 161 21.69 5.37 6.61
CA ILE A 161 20.27 5.22 6.33
C ILE A 161 19.86 3.74 6.30
N ARG A 162 20.61 2.93 5.53
CA ARG A 162 20.33 1.50 5.39
C ARG A 162 20.53 0.76 6.72
N LEU A 163 21.66 1.00 7.39
CA LEU A 163 21.95 0.35 8.67
C LEU A 163 20.88 0.69 9.72
N ARG A 164 20.51 1.97 9.82
CA ARG A 164 19.45 2.43 10.75
C ARG A 164 18.11 1.77 10.44
N ARG A 165 17.71 1.70 9.17
CA ARG A 165 16.47 1.04 8.74
C ARG A 165 16.49 -0.45 9.05
N LEU A 166 17.57 -1.16 8.72
CA LEU A 166 17.72 -2.59 8.99
C LEU A 166 17.71 -2.86 10.50
N SER A 167 18.39 -2.03 11.29
CA SER A 167 18.37 -2.12 12.76
C SER A 167 16.98 -1.90 13.35
N GLY A 168 16.21 -0.96 12.79
CA GLY A 168 14.83 -0.71 13.19
C GLY A 168 13.89 -1.89 12.92
N VAL A 169 14.16 -2.69 11.88
CA VAL A 169 13.38 -3.88 11.53
C VAL A 169 13.89 -5.14 12.22
N MET A 170 15.22 -5.35 12.25
CA MET A 170 15.87 -6.58 12.70
C MET A 170 16.31 -6.54 14.17
N GLY A 171 16.29 -5.37 14.78
CA GLY A 171 16.67 -5.14 16.17
C GLY A 171 18.13 -4.72 16.36
N MET A 172 18.46 -4.24 17.57
CA MET A 172 19.76 -3.66 17.91
C MET A 172 20.94 -4.63 17.71
N LYS A 173 20.75 -5.91 17.96
CA LYS A 173 21.80 -6.94 17.76
C LYS A 173 22.28 -7.02 16.32
N PHE A 174 21.44 -6.67 15.35
CA PHE A 174 21.87 -6.59 13.96
C PHE A 174 22.89 -5.46 13.75
N ALA A 175 22.63 -4.28 14.30
CA ALA A 175 23.53 -3.13 14.17
C ALA A 175 24.92 -3.40 14.78
N GLU A 176 24.97 -4.08 15.92
CA GLU A 176 26.21 -4.43 16.63
C GLU A 176 27.12 -5.41 15.86
N ASN A 177 26.54 -6.17 14.91
CA ASN A 177 27.24 -7.21 14.15
C ASN A 177 27.26 -6.93 12.64
N ALA A 178 26.76 -5.78 12.18
CA ALA A 178 26.76 -5.39 10.77
C ALA A 178 28.09 -4.70 10.41
N LEU A 179 28.71 -5.13 9.34
CA LEU A 179 29.88 -4.50 8.74
C LEU A 179 29.47 -3.84 7.43
N PRO A 180 29.86 -2.57 7.18
CA PRO A 180 29.69 -1.96 5.86
C PRO A 180 30.62 -2.67 4.86
N ILE A 181 30.09 -3.04 3.71
CA ILE A 181 30.83 -3.63 2.60
C ILE A 181 30.87 -2.63 1.45
#